data_96d4adb1be4d5ee549541a108225c397
#
_entry.id   96d4adb1be4d5ee549541a108225c397
#
_cell.length_a   1.000
_cell.length_b   1.000
_cell.length_c   1.000
_cell.angle_alpha   90.00
_cell.angle_beta   90.00
_cell.angle_gamma   90.00
#
_symmetry.space_group_name_H-M   'P 1'
#
loop_
_entity.id
_entity.type
_entity.pdbx_description
1 polymer ?
#
loop_
_entity_poly.entity_id
_entity_poly.type
_entity_poly.pdbx_seq_one_letter_code
_entity_poly.pdbx_strand_id
1 'polypeptide(L)'
;MIDQNVTKSEDNKFKILQAAKWYSPEVGGIETVAVAITDAVRDKAEMKILVCSGNKGKETGYTDEGVYIYRAKTPFRICSTPISFDYLGAFRKMSKDVDLIQLHAPFPLSDLALFLGRRSRKIKKALWYHSDVIKQRKLMFFYRPLLKWMLRKVDKIYVASRSIAEQSKYLGKHMDKVEVIPFGISTREYDKAERFPILTEALNDKNNVKILFVGRLVYYKGIDVLIEAMAKTSGAELFVIGGGELDESLKKRTDELGITDKIHFMGRIEKEELLAAFSDCDFFVLPSVNRAECFGLVQLEAMVYGKPVINTSLPTAVPEVSVHGETGLTVEPSNIDELAEAMNLLISDEELRKSYGINARKRCEDSFSMSKMQEKLYASYLELLGKK
;
A
#
# COMPACT_ATOMS: atom_id res chain seq x y z
N MET A 1 -26.76 -37.62 26.31
CA MET A 1 -26.81 -37.43 24.86
C MET A 1 -26.03 -36.16 24.58
N ILE A 2 -24.75 -36.33 24.27
CA ILE A 2 -23.83 -35.24 23.96
C ILE A 2 -23.95 -34.98 22.45
N ASP A 3 -24.21 -33.74 22.15
CA ASP A 3 -24.53 -33.21 20.84
C ASP A 3 -23.41 -33.45 19.81
N GLN A 4 -23.65 -34.31 18.82
CA GLN A 4 -22.71 -34.71 17.76
C GLN A 4 -22.78 -33.78 16.53
N ASN A 5 -23.11 -32.48 16.68
CA ASN A 5 -23.35 -31.60 15.57
C ASN A 5 -22.27 -30.50 15.32
N VAL A 6 -21.06 -30.61 15.90
CA VAL A 6 -20.01 -29.59 15.73
C VAL A 6 -18.96 -29.94 14.65
N THR A 7 -19.02 -31.13 14.04
CA THR A 7 -17.89 -31.62 13.17
C THR A 7 -18.16 -31.62 11.66
N LYS A 8 -19.11 -30.81 11.11
CA LYS A 8 -19.42 -30.82 9.68
C LYS A 8 -18.99 -29.59 8.87
N SER A 9 -18.21 -28.63 9.41
CA SER A 9 -17.82 -27.41 8.68
C SER A 9 -16.37 -27.36 8.17
N GLU A 10 -15.50 -28.31 8.52
CA GLU A 10 -14.09 -28.27 8.14
C GLU A 10 -13.77 -28.89 6.77
N ASP A 11 -14.60 -29.75 6.21
CA ASP A 11 -14.29 -30.53 5.01
C ASP A 11 -14.47 -29.79 3.67
N ASN A 12 -14.82 -28.50 3.64
CA ASN A 12 -15.11 -27.78 2.39
C ASN A 12 -14.34 -26.48 2.17
N LYS A 13 -13.31 -26.20 2.99
CA LYS A 13 -12.45 -25.03 2.80
C LYS A 13 -11.55 -25.25 1.59
N PHE A 14 -11.54 -24.29 0.66
CA PHE A 14 -10.58 -24.31 -0.44
C PHE A 14 -9.20 -23.87 0.04
N LYS A 15 -8.16 -24.30 -0.68
CA LYS A 15 -6.76 -24.11 -0.30
C LYS A 15 -6.10 -23.05 -1.15
N ILE A 16 -5.44 -22.07 -0.52
CA ILE A 16 -4.76 -20.97 -1.19
C ILE A 16 -3.27 -20.98 -0.85
N LEU A 17 -2.44 -20.81 -1.89
CA LEU A 17 -1.05 -20.39 -1.73
C LEU A 17 -0.93 -18.92 -2.08
N GLN A 18 -0.65 -18.05 -1.11
CA GLN A 18 -0.24 -16.69 -1.36
C GLN A 18 1.27 -16.61 -1.51
N ALA A 19 1.74 -16.19 -2.68
CA ALA A 19 3.16 -16.07 -3.03
C ALA A 19 3.52 -14.59 -3.22
N ALA A 20 4.22 -14.00 -2.24
CA ALA A 20 4.60 -12.61 -2.22
C ALA A 20 6.10 -12.41 -2.03
N LYS A 21 6.57 -11.18 -2.13
CA LYS A 21 7.98 -10.84 -1.93
C LYS A 21 8.32 -10.83 -0.44
N TRP A 22 7.55 -10.11 0.34
CA TRP A 22 7.65 -9.93 1.79
C TRP A 22 6.28 -10.05 2.44
N TYR A 23 6.27 -10.18 3.75
CA TYR A 23 5.07 -10.21 4.61
C TYR A 23 5.44 -9.67 6.00
N SER A 24 4.46 -9.34 6.82
CA SER A 24 4.69 -8.90 8.21
C SER A 24 5.78 -9.77 8.90
N PRO A 25 6.75 -9.20 9.66
CA PRO A 25 6.80 -7.82 10.15
C PRO A 25 7.44 -6.80 9.19
N GLU A 26 7.83 -7.17 7.97
CA GLU A 26 8.32 -6.18 7.01
C GLU A 26 7.21 -5.19 6.65
N VAL A 27 7.54 -3.89 6.66
CA VAL A 27 6.60 -2.79 6.46
C VAL A 27 6.72 -2.20 5.05
N GLY A 28 5.58 -2.08 4.36
CA GLY A 28 5.45 -1.45 3.05
C GLY A 28 4.06 -1.64 2.45
N GLY A 29 3.71 -0.88 1.43
CA GLY A 29 2.36 -0.91 0.85
C GLY A 29 1.96 -2.27 0.27
N ILE A 30 2.89 -3.01 -0.35
CA ILE A 30 2.61 -4.35 -0.89
C ILE A 30 2.42 -5.36 0.24
N GLU A 31 3.22 -5.26 1.29
CA GLU A 31 3.17 -6.08 2.49
C GLU A 31 1.84 -5.91 3.23
N THR A 32 1.40 -4.67 3.40
CA THR A 32 0.07 -4.35 3.97
C THR A 32 -1.06 -4.99 3.17
N VAL A 33 -0.99 -4.92 1.84
CA VAL A 33 -1.99 -5.58 0.98
C VAL A 33 -1.94 -7.10 1.10
N ALA A 34 -0.75 -7.70 1.20
CA ALA A 34 -0.62 -9.15 1.38
C ALA A 34 -1.24 -9.62 2.71
N VAL A 35 -1.10 -8.84 3.78
CA VAL A 35 -1.78 -9.09 5.08
C VAL A 35 -3.30 -8.94 4.91
N ALA A 36 -3.79 -7.86 4.30
CA ALA A 36 -5.21 -7.62 4.09
C ALA A 36 -5.89 -8.73 3.26
N ILE A 37 -5.18 -9.30 2.26
CA ILE A 37 -5.66 -10.47 1.49
C ILE A 37 -5.74 -11.71 2.38
N THR A 38 -4.74 -11.94 3.23
CA THR A 38 -4.75 -13.07 4.20
C THR A 38 -5.96 -12.94 5.11
N ASP A 39 -6.18 -11.79 5.71
CA ASP A 39 -7.27 -11.51 6.63
C ASP A 39 -8.66 -11.66 5.98
N ALA A 40 -8.76 -11.38 4.68
CA ALA A 40 -9.99 -11.53 3.93
C ALA A 40 -10.50 -12.98 3.88
N VAL A 41 -9.59 -13.96 3.96
CA VAL A 41 -9.92 -15.35 3.61
C VAL A 41 -9.49 -16.39 4.65
N ARG A 42 -8.61 -16.05 5.62
CA ARG A 42 -8.05 -17.01 6.58
C ARG A 42 -9.08 -17.82 7.36
N ASP A 43 -10.24 -17.22 7.70
CA ASP A 43 -11.32 -17.91 8.42
C ASP A 43 -12.17 -18.81 7.51
N LYS A 44 -12.11 -18.56 6.19
CA LYS A 44 -12.97 -19.15 5.15
C LYS A 44 -12.22 -20.13 4.24
N ALA A 45 -10.90 -20.11 4.23
CA ALA A 45 -10.03 -20.95 3.41
C ALA A 45 -8.81 -21.46 4.19
N GLU A 46 -8.23 -22.60 3.77
CA GLU A 46 -6.91 -23.03 4.23
C GLU A 46 -5.84 -22.25 3.48
N MET A 47 -5.15 -21.36 4.17
CA MET A 47 -4.18 -20.47 3.54
C MET A 47 -2.74 -20.80 3.93
N LYS A 48 -1.84 -20.77 2.96
CA LYS A 48 -0.38 -20.88 3.14
C LYS A 48 0.29 -19.67 2.51
N ILE A 49 1.29 -19.11 3.18
CA ILE A 49 2.04 -17.95 2.73
C ILE A 49 3.46 -18.38 2.38
N LEU A 50 3.94 -17.98 1.20
CA LEU A 50 5.33 -18.13 0.77
C LEU A 50 5.93 -16.76 0.48
N VAL A 51 7.00 -16.41 1.20
CA VAL A 51 7.73 -15.15 1.03
C VAL A 51 9.24 -15.36 1.10
N CYS A 52 9.99 -14.34 0.76
CA CYS A 52 11.42 -14.29 1.00
C CYS A 52 11.71 -13.95 2.47
N SER A 53 12.80 -14.47 3.03
CA SER A 53 13.28 -14.08 4.35
C SER A 53 14.00 -12.73 4.27
N GLY A 54 13.68 -11.80 5.15
CA GLY A 54 14.44 -10.56 5.36
C GLY A 54 15.86 -10.85 5.84
N ASN A 55 16.03 -11.91 6.60
CA ASN A 55 17.29 -12.47 7.06
C ASN A 55 17.83 -13.52 6.08
N LYS A 56 19.12 -13.82 6.18
CA LYS A 56 19.76 -14.80 5.28
C LYS A 56 19.30 -16.24 5.49
N GLY A 57 18.63 -16.54 6.61
CA GLY A 57 18.15 -17.86 7.00
C GLY A 57 16.80 -18.25 6.37
N LYS A 58 16.47 -19.52 6.47
CA LYS A 58 15.13 -20.05 6.20
C LYS A 58 14.35 -20.09 7.52
N GLU A 59 13.11 -19.69 7.48
CA GLU A 59 12.22 -19.71 8.65
C GLU A 59 10.86 -20.31 8.26
N THR A 60 10.29 -21.09 9.15
CA THR A 60 8.92 -21.61 9.01
C THR A 60 8.19 -21.46 10.32
N GLY A 61 6.93 -21.12 10.26
CA GLY A 61 6.12 -20.92 11.46
C GLY A 61 4.68 -20.60 11.08
N TYR A 62 4.01 -19.95 12.02
CA TYR A 62 2.66 -19.45 11.84
C TYR A 62 2.67 -17.93 12.07
N THR A 63 1.78 -17.22 11.43
CA THR A 63 1.48 -15.82 11.78
C THR A 63 0.76 -15.78 13.14
N ASP A 64 0.64 -14.59 13.74
CA ASP A 64 -0.09 -14.41 14.99
C ASP A 64 -1.55 -14.90 14.87
N GLU A 65 -2.10 -14.87 13.66
CA GLU A 65 -3.46 -15.34 13.34
C GLU A 65 -3.52 -16.84 12.97
N GLY A 66 -2.42 -17.59 13.13
CA GLY A 66 -2.38 -19.02 12.90
C GLY A 66 -2.24 -19.48 11.45
N VAL A 67 -1.93 -18.59 10.50
CA VAL A 67 -1.70 -18.95 9.09
C VAL A 67 -0.26 -19.43 8.89
N TYR A 68 -0.08 -20.60 8.25
CA TYR A 68 1.25 -21.15 7.98
C TYR A 68 2.04 -20.25 7.02
N ILE A 69 3.24 -19.85 7.44
CA ILE A 69 4.15 -19.02 6.65
C ILE A 69 5.51 -19.73 6.45
N TYR A 70 5.97 -19.71 5.20
CA TYR A 70 7.31 -20.18 4.83
C TYR A 70 8.13 -18.98 4.32
N ARG A 71 9.16 -18.59 5.07
CA ARG A 71 10.12 -17.54 4.71
C ARG A 71 11.34 -18.20 4.09
N ALA A 72 11.45 -18.13 2.77
CA ALA A 72 12.50 -18.78 2.00
C ALA A 72 13.86 -18.09 2.22
N LYS A 73 14.92 -18.88 2.40
CA LYS A 73 16.29 -18.39 2.50
C LYS A 73 16.64 -17.49 1.31
N THR A 74 17.08 -16.29 1.59
CA THR A 74 17.36 -15.25 0.59
C THR A 74 18.81 -14.75 0.71
N PRO A 75 19.79 -15.49 0.13
CA PRO A 75 21.21 -15.17 0.30
C PRO A 75 21.63 -13.89 -0.41
N PHE A 76 20.96 -13.50 -1.47
CA PHE A 76 21.34 -12.36 -2.31
C PHE A 76 20.15 -11.49 -2.70
N ARG A 77 20.43 -10.21 -2.99
CA ARG A 77 19.48 -9.24 -3.56
C ARG A 77 20.15 -8.53 -4.74
N ILE A 78 19.46 -8.43 -5.86
CA ILE A 78 19.89 -7.66 -7.04
C ILE A 78 18.85 -6.61 -7.32
N CYS A 79 19.24 -5.33 -7.28
CA CYS A 79 18.31 -4.19 -7.52
C CYS A 79 17.01 -4.31 -6.71
N SER A 80 17.11 -4.58 -5.42
CA SER A 80 15.97 -4.80 -4.49
C SER A 80 15.12 -6.06 -4.79
N THR A 81 15.51 -6.90 -5.74
CA THR A 81 14.84 -8.18 -6.02
C THR A 81 15.58 -9.30 -5.29
N PRO A 82 14.91 -10.06 -4.41
CA PRO A 82 15.52 -11.19 -3.74
C PRO A 82 15.78 -12.33 -4.74
N ILE A 83 16.88 -13.05 -4.54
CA ILE A 83 17.25 -14.26 -5.28
C ILE A 83 17.28 -15.43 -4.32
N SER A 84 16.44 -16.44 -4.58
CA SER A 84 16.27 -17.58 -3.71
C SER A 84 15.91 -18.84 -4.48
N PHE A 85 16.80 -19.83 -4.48
CA PHE A 85 16.49 -21.17 -4.98
C PHE A 85 15.55 -21.92 -4.03
N ASP A 86 15.65 -21.64 -2.72
CA ASP A 86 14.76 -22.19 -1.71
C ASP A 86 13.30 -21.79 -1.97
N TYR A 87 13.06 -20.52 -2.38
CA TYR A 87 11.73 -20.06 -2.77
C TYR A 87 11.15 -20.87 -3.94
N LEU A 88 11.97 -21.16 -4.97
CA LEU A 88 11.53 -21.95 -6.12
C LEU A 88 11.15 -23.38 -5.72
N GLY A 89 11.96 -24.01 -4.85
CA GLY A 89 11.70 -25.32 -4.29
C GLY A 89 10.45 -25.37 -3.42
N ALA A 90 10.30 -24.39 -2.53
CA ALA A 90 9.14 -24.23 -1.65
C ALA A 90 7.86 -23.99 -2.46
N PHE A 91 7.89 -23.08 -3.44
CA PHE A 91 6.75 -22.82 -4.34
C PHE A 91 6.27 -24.10 -5.02
N ARG A 92 7.21 -24.88 -5.59
CA ARG A 92 6.88 -26.17 -6.24
C ARG A 92 6.26 -27.18 -5.27
N LYS A 93 6.70 -27.20 -4.01
CA LYS A 93 6.18 -28.11 -2.98
C LYS A 93 4.80 -27.64 -2.51
N MET A 94 4.67 -26.37 -2.15
CA MET A 94 3.44 -25.81 -1.56
C MET A 94 2.30 -25.67 -2.57
N SER A 95 2.61 -25.50 -3.87
CA SER A 95 1.59 -25.41 -4.93
C SER A 95 1.01 -26.75 -5.39
N LYS A 96 1.41 -27.90 -4.82
CA LYS A 96 0.91 -29.21 -5.24
C LYS A 96 -0.53 -29.50 -4.81
N ASP A 97 -0.91 -28.99 -3.65
CA ASP A 97 -2.18 -29.27 -3.00
C ASP A 97 -2.88 -27.95 -2.63
N VAL A 98 -3.21 -27.17 -3.66
CA VAL A 98 -3.98 -25.92 -3.54
C VAL A 98 -4.94 -25.77 -4.70
N ASP A 99 -6.04 -25.08 -4.46
CA ASP A 99 -7.06 -24.76 -5.46
C ASP A 99 -6.72 -23.46 -6.18
N LEU A 100 -6.09 -22.51 -5.47
CA LEU A 100 -5.77 -21.16 -5.94
C LEU A 100 -4.33 -20.77 -5.56
N ILE A 101 -3.64 -20.14 -6.50
CA ILE A 101 -2.38 -19.44 -6.25
C ILE A 101 -2.64 -17.94 -6.40
N GLN A 102 -2.48 -17.17 -5.30
CA GLN A 102 -2.48 -15.71 -5.30
C GLN A 102 -1.05 -15.20 -5.45
N LEU A 103 -0.81 -14.47 -6.53
CA LEU A 103 0.48 -13.85 -6.87
C LEU A 103 0.42 -12.34 -6.65
N HIS A 104 1.60 -11.71 -6.50
CA HIS A 104 1.77 -10.27 -6.43
C HIS A 104 2.77 -9.80 -7.49
N ALA A 105 2.42 -8.82 -8.32
CA ALA A 105 3.32 -8.25 -9.32
C ALA A 105 3.56 -6.75 -9.07
N PRO A 106 4.81 -6.29 -9.30
CA PRO A 106 5.94 -7.01 -9.90
C PRO A 106 6.75 -7.83 -8.90
N PHE A 107 6.91 -9.12 -9.14
CA PHE A 107 7.81 -9.97 -8.38
C PHE A 107 8.40 -11.08 -9.26
N PRO A 108 9.54 -10.84 -9.94
CA PRO A 108 10.13 -11.75 -10.92
C PRO A 108 10.39 -13.17 -10.41
N LEU A 109 10.70 -13.34 -9.14
CA LEU A 109 10.98 -14.66 -8.56
C LEU A 109 9.74 -15.54 -8.48
N SER A 110 8.57 -15.00 -8.10
CA SER A 110 7.30 -15.75 -8.09
C SER A 110 6.86 -16.10 -9.51
N ASP A 111 7.07 -15.19 -10.47
CA ASP A 111 6.72 -15.42 -11.86
C ASP A 111 7.58 -16.53 -12.47
N LEU A 112 8.89 -16.54 -12.12
CA LEU A 112 9.80 -17.63 -12.49
C LEU A 112 9.41 -18.96 -11.82
N ALA A 113 9.02 -18.92 -10.54
CA ALA A 113 8.55 -20.10 -9.82
C ALA A 113 7.29 -20.69 -10.47
N LEU A 114 6.34 -19.85 -10.88
CA LEU A 114 5.16 -20.26 -11.64
C LEU A 114 5.54 -20.84 -13.01
N PHE A 115 6.50 -20.23 -13.71
CA PHE A 115 6.97 -20.68 -15.02
C PHE A 115 7.62 -22.09 -14.94
N LEU A 116 8.45 -22.32 -13.92
CA LEU A 116 9.12 -23.60 -13.72
C LEU A 116 8.17 -24.67 -13.14
N GLY A 117 7.15 -24.25 -12.39
CA GLY A 117 6.17 -25.12 -11.72
C GLY A 117 5.07 -25.69 -12.62
N ARG A 118 5.15 -25.61 -13.92
CA ARG A 118 4.17 -25.86 -15.01
C ARG A 118 3.13 -27.00 -14.84
N ARG A 119 3.11 -27.74 -13.75
CA ARG A 119 2.43 -29.06 -13.65
C ARG A 119 0.93 -29.04 -13.39
N SER A 120 0.31 -27.93 -13.05
CA SER A 120 -1.14 -27.96 -12.80
C SER A 120 -1.91 -26.95 -13.64
N ARG A 121 -2.52 -27.42 -14.73
CA ARG A 121 -3.54 -26.69 -15.48
C ARG A 121 -4.84 -26.48 -14.70
N LYS A 122 -5.07 -27.25 -13.64
CA LYS A 122 -6.29 -27.23 -12.83
C LYS A 122 -6.29 -26.17 -11.73
N ILE A 123 -5.10 -25.74 -11.24
CA ILE A 123 -5.00 -24.74 -10.18
C ILE A 123 -5.33 -23.37 -10.78
N LYS A 124 -6.25 -22.66 -10.16
CA LYS A 124 -6.57 -21.26 -10.53
C LYS A 124 -5.46 -20.30 -10.09
N LYS A 125 -5.28 -19.23 -10.82
CA LYS A 125 -4.22 -18.27 -10.61
C LYS A 125 -4.78 -16.86 -10.61
N ALA A 126 -4.74 -16.19 -9.47
CA ALA A 126 -5.06 -14.80 -9.31
C ALA A 126 -3.76 -13.98 -9.15
N LEU A 127 -3.73 -12.80 -9.73
CA LEU A 127 -2.61 -11.89 -9.67
C LEU A 127 -3.07 -10.56 -9.09
N TRP A 128 -2.44 -10.10 -8.03
CA TRP A 128 -2.58 -8.70 -7.63
C TRP A 128 -1.49 -7.86 -8.31
N TYR A 129 -1.91 -6.99 -9.21
CA TYR A 129 -1.02 -6.12 -9.96
C TYR A 129 -0.94 -4.75 -9.30
N HIS A 130 0.17 -4.48 -8.60
CA HIS A 130 0.34 -3.25 -7.82
C HIS A 130 0.77 -2.06 -8.68
N SER A 131 1.71 -2.28 -9.61
CA SER A 131 2.28 -1.22 -10.45
C SER A 131 3.10 -1.74 -11.59
N ASP A 132 3.37 -0.88 -12.57
CA ASP A 132 4.45 -1.09 -13.54
C ASP A 132 5.82 -0.89 -12.87
N VAL A 133 6.85 -1.60 -13.35
CA VAL A 133 8.24 -1.37 -12.95
C VAL A 133 8.77 -0.11 -13.64
N ILE A 134 9.14 0.92 -12.87
CA ILE A 134 9.54 2.22 -13.40
C ILE A 134 11.06 2.40 -13.43
N LYS A 135 11.76 2.15 -12.31
CA LYS A 135 13.19 2.44 -12.15
C LYS A 135 14.13 1.52 -12.94
N GLN A 136 13.79 0.26 -13.11
CA GLN A 136 14.75 -0.78 -13.57
C GLN A 136 14.59 -1.11 -15.06
N ARG A 137 14.63 -0.09 -15.93
CA ARG A 137 14.38 -0.26 -17.38
C ARG A 137 15.25 -1.32 -18.05
N LYS A 138 16.55 -1.44 -17.67
CA LYS A 138 17.46 -2.44 -18.24
C LYS A 138 17.09 -3.88 -17.84
N LEU A 139 16.74 -4.09 -16.56
CA LEU A 139 16.27 -5.40 -16.09
C LEU A 139 14.92 -5.78 -16.70
N MET A 140 14.06 -4.80 -16.98
CA MET A 140 12.77 -5.03 -17.62
C MET A 140 12.91 -5.64 -19.02
N PHE A 141 14.01 -5.42 -19.74
CA PHE A 141 14.25 -6.07 -21.02
C PHE A 141 14.23 -7.61 -20.88
N PHE A 142 14.88 -8.13 -19.85
CA PHE A 142 14.92 -9.57 -19.55
C PHE A 142 13.64 -10.08 -18.85
N TYR A 143 13.03 -9.29 -18.00
CA TYR A 143 11.83 -9.70 -17.26
C TYR A 143 10.55 -9.61 -18.10
N ARG A 144 10.45 -8.70 -19.05
CA ARG A 144 9.26 -8.45 -19.88
C ARG A 144 8.68 -9.70 -20.55
N PRO A 145 9.46 -10.63 -21.13
CA PRO A 145 8.90 -11.86 -21.69
C PRO A 145 8.21 -12.75 -20.66
N LEU A 146 8.80 -12.86 -19.47
CA LEU A 146 8.25 -13.64 -18.36
C LEU A 146 6.96 -13.00 -17.82
N LEU A 147 6.96 -11.68 -17.61
CA LEU A 147 5.76 -10.92 -17.20
C LEU A 147 4.62 -11.11 -18.22
N LYS A 148 4.88 -10.94 -19.50
CA LYS A 148 3.87 -11.14 -20.55
C LYS A 148 3.34 -12.57 -20.60
N TRP A 149 4.21 -13.56 -20.34
CA TRP A 149 3.80 -14.95 -20.25
C TRP A 149 2.90 -15.16 -19.04
N MET A 150 3.28 -14.64 -17.87
CA MET A 150 2.52 -14.74 -16.62
C MET A 150 1.12 -14.10 -16.76
N LEU A 151 1.00 -12.88 -17.29
CA LEU A 151 -0.27 -12.20 -17.54
C LEU A 151 -1.23 -13.01 -18.45
N ARG A 152 -0.68 -13.76 -19.42
CA ARG A 152 -1.49 -14.67 -20.25
C ARG A 152 -1.95 -15.91 -19.49
N LYS A 153 -1.20 -16.34 -18.44
CA LYS A 153 -1.44 -17.59 -17.71
C LYS A 153 -2.28 -17.45 -16.48
N VAL A 154 -2.38 -16.26 -15.90
CA VAL A 154 -3.30 -16.00 -14.79
C VAL A 154 -4.75 -15.96 -15.27
N ASP A 155 -5.65 -16.38 -14.41
CA ASP A 155 -7.08 -16.46 -14.70
C ASP A 155 -7.80 -15.13 -14.35
N LYS A 156 -7.33 -14.42 -13.32
CA LYS A 156 -7.88 -13.13 -12.84
C LYS A 156 -6.73 -12.18 -12.47
N ILE A 157 -6.92 -10.89 -12.68
CA ILE A 157 -5.96 -9.83 -12.35
C ILE A 157 -6.68 -8.79 -11.48
N TYR A 158 -6.24 -8.61 -10.25
CA TYR A 158 -6.75 -7.59 -9.34
C TYR A 158 -5.90 -6.33 -9.42
N VAL A 159 -6.55 -5.19 -9.44
CA VAL A 159 -5.94 -3.86 -9.37
C VAL A 159 -6.69 -3.01 -8.34
N ALA A 160 -5.99 -2.08 -7.69
CA ALA A 160 -6.62 -1.21 -6.70
C ALA A 160 -7.51 -0.11 -7.31
N SER A 161 -7.28 0.26 -8.58
CA SER A 161 -8.12 1.19 -9.32
C SER A 161 -8.11 0.88 -10.81
N ARG A 162 -9.12 1.42 -11.51
CA ARG A 162 -9.23 1.26 -12.96
C ARG A 162 -8.12 1.99 -13.71
N SER A 163 -7.70 3.15 -13.23
CA SER A 163 -6.61 3.93 -13.82
C SER A 163 -5.28 3.16 -13.80
N ILE A 164 -4.99 2.36 -12.75
CA ILE A 164 -3.80 1.50 -12.73
C ILE A 164 -3.80 0.53 -13.91
N ALA A 165 -4.94 -0.07 -14.23
CA ALA A 165 -5.04 -1.01 -15.34
C ALA A 165 -4.96 -0.31 -16.71
N GLU A 166 -5.70 0.78 -16.90
CA GLU A 166 -5.76 1.54 -18.16
C GLU A 166 -4.43 2.20 -18.51
N GLN A 167 -3.71 2.68 -17.49
CA GLN A 167 -2.41 3.33 -17.66
C GLN A 167 -1.23 2.34 -17.72
N SER A 168 -1.45 1.06 -17.42
CA SER A 168 -0.39 0.05 -17.49
C SER A 168 0.01 -0.25 -18.91
N LYS A 169 1.32 -0.28 -19.17
CA LYS A 169 1.90 -0.69 -20.47
C LYS A 169 1.69 -2.16 -20.79
N TYR A 170 1.26 -2.96 -19.81
CA TYR A 170 1.19 -4.41 -19.92
C TYR A 170 -0.23 -4.97 -19.85
N LEU A 171 -1.17 -4.28 -19.15
CA LEU A 171 -2.52 -4.81 -18.90
C LEU A 171 -3.52 -4.59 -20.03
N GLY A 172 -3.30 -3.65 -20.95
CA GLY A 172 -4.27 -3.29 -21.99
C GLY A 172 -4.84 -4.47 -22.82
N LYS A 173 -4.06 -5.56 -22.99
CA LYS A 173 -4.51 -6.78 -23.69
C LYS A 173 -5.15 -7.83 -22.79
N HIS A 174 -5.36 -7.51 -21.53
CA HIS A 174 -5.83 -8.42 -20.48
C HIS A 174 -6.96 -7.80 -19.65
N MET A 175 -7.60 -6.74 -20.17
CA MET A 175 -8.70 -6.03 -19.49
C MET A 175 -9.90 -6.93 -19.21
N ASP A 176 -10.09 -7.98 -20.01
CA ASP A 176 -11.09 -9.03 -19.82
C ASP A 176 -10.91 -9.83 -18.52
N LYS A 177 -9.68 -9.86 -17.98
CA LYS A 177 -9.32 -10.53 -16.71
C LYS A 177 -9.24 -9.58 -15.53
N VAL A 178 -9.27 -8.26 -15.78
CA VAL A 178 -9.07 -7.25 -14.75
C VAL A 178 -10.34 -7.07 -13.92
N GLU A 179 -10.16 -7.12 -12.62
CA GLU A 179 -11.17 -6.75 -11.64
C GLU A 179 -10.60 -5.71 -10.69
N VAL A 180 -11.36 -4.62 -10.48
CA VAL A 180 -10.95 -3.54 -9.59
C VAL A 180 -11.42 -3.86 -8.17
N ILE A 181 -10.47 -4.01 -7.26
CA ILE A 181 -10.72 -4.16 -5.82
C ILE A 181 -9.89 -3.08 -5.12
N PRO A 182 -10.49 -1.94 -4.73
CA PRO A 182 -9.78 -0.89 -3.98
C PRO A 182 -9.21 -1.43 -2.67
N PHE A 183 -8.08 -0.90 -2.24
CA PHE A 183 -7.55 -1.22 -0.93
C PHE A 183 -8.48 -0.70 0.16
N GLY A 184 -8.62 -1.49 1.21
CA GLY A 184 -9.45 -1.16 2.36
C GLY A 184 -8.63 -0.69 3.56
N ILE A 185 -9.28 0.10 4.41
CA ILE A 185 -8.79 0.50 5.73
C ILE A 185 -9.81 0.12 6.80
N SER A 186 -9.34 -0.31 7.97
CA SER A 186 -10.19 -0.67 9.10
C SER A 186 -10.47 0.56 9.96
N THR A 187 -11.57 1.27 9.71
CA THR A 187 -11.94 2.45 10.54
C THR A 187 -11.98 2.12 12.03
N ARG A 188 -12.46 0.92 12.40
CA ARG A 188 -12.54 0.47 13.78
C ARG A 188 -11.18 0.39 14.48
N GLU A 189 -10.12 0.01 13.78
CA GLU A 189 -8.76 -0.03 14.34
C GLU A 189 -8.29 1.38 14.70
N TYR A 190 -8.49 2.32 13.78
CA TYR A 190 -8.09 3.72 13.96
C TYR A 190 -8.94 4.45 15.00
N ASP A 191 -10.22 4.11 15.14
CA ASP A 191 -11.09 4.69 16.17
C ASP A 191 -10.72 4.25 17.59
N LYS A 192 -10.09 3.09 17.74
CA LYS A 192 -9.63 2.56 19.04
C LYS A 192 -8.23 3.03 19.41
N ALA A 193 -7.48 3.61 18.49
CA ALA A 193 -6.13 4.09 18.74
C ALA A 193 -6.16 5.24 19.77
N GLU A 194 -5.19 5.22 20.66
CA GLU A 194 -5.00 6.31 21.61
C GLU A 194 -4.65 7.61 20.88
N ARG A 195 -5.24 8.72 21.34
CA ARG A 195 -5.03 10.04 20.76
C ARG A 195 -4.32 10.91 21.78
N PHE A 196 -3.16 11.43 21.38
CA PHE A 196 -2.39 12.40 22.17
C PHE A 196 -1.78 13.47 21.25
N PRO A 197 -1.52 14.67 21.77
CA PRO A 197 -1.22 15.86 20.94
C PRO A 197 0.26 15.95 20.54
N ILE A 198 0.82 14.86 19.97
CA ILE A 198 2.25 14.74 19.66
C ILE A 198 2.79 15.87 18.76
N LEU A 199 2.00 16.30 17.77
CA LEU A 199 2.39 17.39 16.88
C LEU A 199 2.13 18.73 17.55
N THR A 200 0.99 18.87 18.24
CA THR A 200 0.64 20.08 18.99
C THR A 200 1.67 20.41 20.07
N GLU A 201 2.21 19.40 20.76
CA GLU A 201 3.27 19.60 21.75
C GLU A 201 4.58 20.05 21.12
N ALA A 202 4.88 19.58 19.90
CA ALA A 202 6.09 19.92 19.18
C ALA A 202 6.05 21.24 18.38
N LEU A 203 4.87 21.90 18.27
CA LEU A 203 4.76 23.20 17.58
C LEU A 203 5.63 24.26 18.25
N ASN A 204 6.35 25.03 17.43
CA ASN A 204 7.08 26.22 17.86
C ASN A 204 6.11 27.40 18.15
N ASP A 205 5.12 27.60 17.29
CA ASP A 205 3.99 28.50 17.54
C ASP A 205 2.68 27.72 17.64
N LYS A 206 2.06 27.78 18.83
CA LYS A 206 0.81 27.03 19.13
C LYS A 206 -0.40 27.43 18.29
N ASN A 207 -0.32 28.55 17.55
CA ASN A 207 -1.37 28.99 16.62
C ASN A 207 -1.17 28.44 15.20
N ASN A 208 -0.03 27.84 14.90
CA ASN A 208 0.28 27.31 13.59
C ASN A 208 -0.54 26.05 13.26
N VAL A 209 -0.92 25.96 11.99
CA VAL A 209 -1.58 24.79 11.41
C VAL A 209 -0.56 23.64 11.24
N LYS A 210 -0.93 22.42 11.64
CA LYS A 210 -0.08 21.24 11.60
C LYS A 210 -0.26 20.50 10.28
N ILE A 211 0.74 20.60 9.42
CA ILE A 211 0.80 19.86 8.14
C ILE A 211 1.56 18.55 8.37
N LEU A 212 1.03 17.43 7.91
CA LEU A 212 1.67 16.13 8.06
C LEU A 212 2.08 15.54 6.72
N PHE A 213 3.32 15.04 6.67
CA PHE A 213 3.83 14.13 5.64
C PHE A 213 4.30 12.84 6.30
N VAL A 214 3.91 11.70 5.74
CA VAL A 214 4.37 10.37 6.20
C VAL A 214 4.86 9.56 5.01
N GLY A 215 6.09 9.07 5.07
CA GLY A 215 6.61 8.19 4.03
C GLY A 215 8.13 8.07 4.00
N ARG A 216 8.61 7.22 3.08
CA ARG A 216 10.05 7.12 2.83
C ARG A 216 10.57 8.40 2.16
N LEU A 217 11.68 8.93 2.63
CA LEU A 217 12.32 10.12 2.06
C LEU A 217 13.13 9.72 0.81
N VAL A 218 12.39 9.55 -0.30
CA VAL A 218 12.92 9.13 -1.61
C VAL A 218 12.34 10.03 -2.71
N TYR A 219 13.07 10.16 -3.81
CA TYR A 219 12.82 11.13 -4.89
C TYR A 219 11.35 11.17 -5.40
N TYR A 220 10.67 10.01 -5.50
CA TYR A 220 9.33 10.00 -6.10
C TYR A 220 8.22 10.46 -5.16
N LYS A 221 8.52 10.60 -3.86
CA LYS A 221 7.59 11.09 -2.84
C LYS A 221 7.46 12.62 -2.88
N GLY A 222 8.35 13.35 -3.57
CA GLY A 222 8.26 14.79 -3.79
C GLY A 222 8.38 15.64 -2.52
N ILE A 223 9.06 15.11 -1.49
CA ILE A 223 9.27 15.86 -0.25
C ILE A 223 10.11 17.13 -0.46
N ASP A 224 11.01 17.12 -1.42
CA ASP A 224 11.75 18.29 -1.89
C ASP A 224 10.82 19.38 -2.41
N VAL A 225 9.82 19.03 -3.20
CA VAL A 225 8.78 19.97 -3.71
C VAL A 225 7.96 20.53 -2.53
N LEU A 226 7.63 19.70 -1.53
CA LEU A 226 6.89 20.14 -0.35
C LEU A 226 7.70 21.15 0.49
N ILE A 227 9.00 20.90 0.68
CA ILE A 227 9.89 21.83 1.40
C ILE A 227 9.97 23.18 0.68
N GLU A 228 10.12 23.19 -0.65
CA GLU A 228 10.10 24.43 -1.43
C GLU A 228 8.75 25.16 -1.32
N ALA A 229 7.65 24.45 -1.31
CA ALA A 229 6.32 25.04 -1.13
C ALA A 229 6.14 25.61 0.28
N MET A 230 6.69 24.96 1.33
CA MET A 230 6.68 25.47 2.70
C MET A 230 7.35 26.83 2.85
N ALA A 231 8.39 27.12 2.05
CA ALA A 231 9.01 28.44 2.04
C ALA A 231 8.06 29.57 1.59
N LYS A 232 6.97 29.23 0.90
CA LYS A 232 5.94 30.16 0.41
C LYS A 232 4.67 30.17 1.28
N THR A 233 4.69 29.53 2.43
CA THR A 233 3.56 29.49 3.38
C THR A 233 3.86 30.25 4.65
N SER A 234 2.81 30.65 5.35
CA SER A 234 2.88 31.26 6.69
C SER A 234 1.76 30.72 7.58
N GLY A 235 1.98 30.73 8.91
CA GLY A 235 0.97 30.24 9.88
C GLY A 235 0.83 28.72 9.89
N ALA A 236 1.87 27.98 9.50
CA ALA A 236 1.86 26.52 9.53
C ALA A 236 3.27 25.95 9.77
N GLU A 237 3.31 24.75 10.35
CA GLU A 237 4.51 23.94 10.54
C GLU A 237 4.31 22.55 9.94
N LEU A 238 5.37 22.04 9.28
CA LEU A 238 5.37 20.74 8.61
C LEU A 238 6.04 19.69 9.49
N PHE A 239 5.34 18.60 9.73
CA PHE A 239 5.86 17.41 10.41
C PHE A 239 6.16 16.32 9.38
N VAL A 240 7.43 15.90 9.31
CA VAL A 240 7.95 14.90 8.37
C VAL A 240 8.24 13.62 9.13
N ILE A 241 7.43 12.59 8.94
CA ILE A 241 7.58 11.28 9.56
C ILE A 241 8.09 10.28 8.53
N GLY A 242 9.20 9.64 8.83
CA GLY A 242 9.86 8.64 8.01
C GLY A 242 11.35 8.86 7.88
N GLY A 243 11.99 8.07 7.04
CA GLY A 243 13.42 8.17 6.78
C GLY A 243 13.76 7.69 5.38
N GLY A 244 14.93 8.01 4.88
CA GLY A 244 15.33 7.61 3.54
C GLY A 244 16.63 8.24 3.06
N GLU A 245 16.97 7.97 1.81
CA GLU A 245 18.21 8.41 1.17
C GLU A 245 18.34 9.95 1.04
N LEU A 246 17.22 10.67 1.15
CA LEU A 246 17.20 12.13 1.01
C LEU A 246 17.27 12.89 2.35
N ASP A 247 17.25 12.22 3.51
CA ASP A 247 17.10 12.86 4.82
C ASP A 247 18.08 14.03 5.02
N GLU A 248 19.39 13.79 4.88
CA GLU A 248 20.42 14.81 5.06
C GLU A 248 20.31 15.96 4.04
N SER A 249 19.99 15.65 2.79
CA SER A 249 19.86 16.67 1.75
C SER A 249 18.64 17.57 1.95
N LEU A 250 17.54 17.01 2.48
CA LEU A 250 16.32 17.75 2.80
C LEU A 250 16.54 18.71 3.98
N LYS A 251 17.19 18.26 5.06
CA LYS A 251 17.57 19.10 6.20
C LYS A 251 18.46 20.27 5.77
N LYS A 252 19.49 19.97 4.97
CA LYS A 252 20.34 21.02 4.40
C LYS A 252 19.53 22.03 3.57
N ARG A 253 18.54 21.55 2.79
CA ARG A 253 17.70 22.43 1.99
C ARG A 253 16.80 23.34 2.83
N THR A 254 16.29 22.87 3.97
CA THR A 254 15.53 23.72 4.91
C THR A 254 16.39 24.83 5.50
N ASP A 255 17.66 24.53 5.82
CA ASP A 255 18.63 25.55 6.30
C ASP A 255 18.92 26.61 5.23
N GLU A 256 19.16 26.17 3.98
CA GLU A 256 19.41 27.08 2.84
C GLU A 256 18.21 28.01 2.55
N LEU A 257 16.98 27.54 2.79
CA LEU A 257 15.76 28.31 2.62
C LEU A 257 15.40 29.18 3.83
N GLY A 258 16.09 29.02 4.96
CA GLY A 258 15.81 29.75 6.20
C GLY A 258 14.47 29.40 6.83
N ILE A 259 14.01 28.16 6.70
CA ILE A 259 12.71 27.68 7.20
C ILE A 259 12.84 26.51 8.19
N THR A 260 13.99 26.30 8.78
CA THR A 260 14.29 25.21 9.71
C THR A 260 13.34 25.19 10.90
N ASP A 261 12.89 26.36 11.36
CA ASP A 261 11.92 26.55 12.44
C ASP A 261 10.49 26.13 12.08
N LYS A 262 10.18 25.93 10.78
CA LYS A 262 8.87 25.51 10.31
C LYS A 262 8.77 24.01 9.99
N ILE A 263 9.87 23.26 10.05
CA ILE A 263 9.91 21.86 9.60
C ILE A 263 10.50 20.94 10.65
N HIS A 264 9.69 19.99 11.11
CA HIS A 264 10.05 19.01 12.13
C HIS A 264 10.32 17.65 11.48
N PHE A 265 11.59 17.24 11.39
CA PHE A 265 11.99 15.90 10.96
C PHE A 265 11.91 14.94 12.13
N MET A 266 10.83 14.19 12.27
CA MET A 266 10.59 13.27 13.40
C MET A 266 11.28 11.91 13.24
N GLY A 267 11.83 11.61 12.04
CA GLY A 267 12.42 10.31 11.78
C GLY A 267 11.36 9.20 11.71
N ARG A 268 11.76 7.98 12.04
CA ARG A 268 10.82 6.84 12.17
C ARG A 268 10.35 6.79 13.60
N ILE A 269 9.05 6.72 13.77
CA ILE A 269 8.36 6.64 15.05
C ILE A 269 7.58 5.33 15.15
N GLU A 270 7.15 4.96 16.36
CA GLU A 270 6.35 3.77 16.61
C GLU A 270 4.92 3.92 16.07
N LYS A 271 4.21 2.78 15.95
CA LYS A 271 2.87 2.75 15.36
C LYS A 271 1.87 3.64 16.11
N GLU A 272 1.92 3.61 17.42
CA GLU A 272 1.05 4.38 18.32
C GLU A 272 1.25 5.89 18.12
N GLU A 273 2.49 6.34 18.04
CA GLU A 273 2.86 7.73 17.78
C GLU A 273 2.44 8.16 16.36
N LEU A 274 2.58 7.27 15.37
CA LEU A 274 2.14 7.54 14.01
C LEU A 274 0.62 7.73 13.91
N LEU A 275 -0.16 6.89 14.60
CA LEU A 275 -1.61 7.03 14.65
C LEU A 275 -2.03 8.32 15.37
N ALA A 276 -1.33 8.68 16.46
CA ALA A 276 -1.53 9.94 17.15
C ALA A 276 -1.22 11.14 16.24
N ALA A 277 -0.12 11.10 15.47
CA ALA A 277 0.24 12.16 14.52
C ALA A 277 -0.83 12.36 13.44
N PHE A 278 -1.39 11.29 12.85
CA PHE A 278 -2.53 11.40 11.93
C PHE A 278 -3.76 11.99 12.62
N SER A 279 -4.03 11.63 13.86
CA SER A 279 -5.14 12.19 14.64
C SER A 279 -4.96 13.67 14.96
N ASP A 280 -3.74 14.11 15.24
CA ASP A 280 -3.39 15.45 15.70
C ASP A 280 -3.13 16.47 14.58
N CYS A 281 -2.77 16.04 13.36
CA CYS A 281 -2.55 16.97 12.25
C CYS A 281 -3.84 17.68 11.83
N ASP A 282 -3.71 18.81 11.11
CA ASP A 282 -4.84 19.55 10.55
C ASP A 282 -5.13 19.10 9.12
N PHE A 283 -4.09 18.81 8.33
CA PHE A 283 -4.23 18.18 7.02
C PHE A 283 -2.96 17.40 6.63
N PHE A 284 -3.11 16.54 5.65
CA PHE A 284 -2.07 15.65 5.15
C PHE A 284 -1.65 16.03 3.72
N VAL A 285 -0.35 15.91 3.39
CA VAL A 285 0.17 16.19 2.04
C VAL A 285 0.88 14.96 1.49
N LEU A 286 0.48 14.52 0.29
CA LEU A 286 1.15 13.48 -0.50
C LEU A 286 1.64 14.07 -1.83
N PRO A 287 2.80 14.74 -1.86
CA PRO A 287 3.27 15.53 -3.00
C PRO A 287 4.00 14.67 -4.04
N SER A 288 3.64 13.40 -4.18
CA SER A 288 4.34 12.43 -5.02
C SER A 288 4.44 12.90 -6.47
N VAL A 289 5.65 12.75 -7.08
CA VAL A 289 5.97 13.37 -8.38
C VAL A 289 5.96 12.40 -9.57
N ASN A 290 5.76 11.10 -9.34
CA ASN A 290 5.67 10.16 -10.45
C ASN A 290 4.89 8.88 -10.12
N ARG A 291 4.66 8.07 -11.16
CA ARG A 291 3.85 6.84 -11.16
C ARG A 291 4.38 5.71 -10.25
N ALA A 292 5.51 5.90 -9.55
CA ALA A 292 5.96 4.96 -8.52
C ALA A 292 5.02 4.99 -7.30
N GLU A 293 4.31 6.11 -7.09
CA GLU A 293 3.17 6.19 -6.19
C GLU A 293 1.93 5.71 -6.92
N CYS A 294 1.46 4.52 -6.61
CA CYS A 294 0.35 3.92 -7.35
C CYS A 294 -1.02 4.18 -6.74
N PHE A 295 -1.09 4.21 -5.42
CA PHE A 295 -2.34 4.37 -4.70
C PHE A 295 -2.23 5.39 -3.57
N GLY A 296 -1.11 5.38 -2.84
CA GLY A 296 -0.92 6.24 -1.68
C GLY A 296 -1.78 5.81 -0.50
N LEU A 297 -1.63 4.57 -0.01
CA LEU A 297 -2.39 4.03 1.14
C LEU A 297 -2.39 4.97 2.34
N VAL A 298 -1.31 5.69 2.54
CA VAL A 298 -1.15 6.68 3.62
C VAL A 298 -2.20 7.80 3.57
N GLN A 299 -2.81 8.09 2.41
CA GLN A 299 -3.95 9.02 2.32
C GLN A 299 -5.16 8.48 3.10
N LEU A 300 -5.42 7.16 3.02
CA LEU A 300 -6.51 6.56 3.76
C LEU A 300 -6.30 6.68 5.27
N GLU A 301 -5.05 6.60 5.74
CA GLU A 301 -4.71 6.77 7.17
C GLU A 301 -5.02 8.19 7.66
N ALA A 302 -4.77 9.23 6.86
CA ALA A 302 -5.19 10.58 7.17
C ALA A 302 -6.72 10.76 7.07
N MET A 303 -7.31 10.26 5.99
CA MET A 303 -8.75 10.41 5.72
C MET A 303 -9.62 9.71 6.75
N VAL A 304 -9.18 8.57 7.33
CA VAL A 304 -9.91 7.87 8.38
C VAL A 304 -9.99 8.68 9.68
N TYR A 305 -9.05 9.58 9.92
CA TYR A 305 -9.12 10.56 11.01
C TYR A 305 -9.85 11.86 10.62
N GLY A 306 -10.48 11.90 9.45
CA GLY A 306 -11.18 13.08 8.97
C GLY A 306 -10.23 14.22 8.61
N LYS A 307 -9.02 13.90 8.10
CA LYS A 307 -8.07 14.92 7.66
C LYS A 307 -8.16 15.10 6.15
N PRO A 308 -8.29 16.34 5.66
CA PRO A 308 -8.23 16.58 4.22
C PRO A 308 -6.83 16.27 3.68
N VAL A 309 -6.76 15.92 2.41
CA VAL A 309 -5.51 15.51 1.76
C VAL A 309 -5.20 16.42 0.58
N ILE A 310 -3.98 16.97 0.52
CA ILE A 310 -3.44 17.51 -0.72
C ILE A 310 -2.63 16.40 -1.40
N ASN A 311 -3.00 16.05 -2.63
CA ASN A 311 -2.30 15.06 -3.44
C ASN A 311 -1.97 15.62 -4.84
N THR A 312 -1.45 14.76 -5.72
CA THR A 312 -1.03 15.16 -7.07
C THR A 312 -1.81 14.43 -8.15
N SER A 313 -2.01 15.09 -9.31
CA SER A 313 -2.72 14.60 -10.50
C SER A 313 -1.92 13.50 -11.26
N LEU A 314 -1.33 12.57 -10.51
CA LEU A 314 -0.61 11.44 -11.12
C LEU A 314 -1.58 10.57 -11.93
N PRO A 315 -1.14 9.99 -13.06
CA PRO A 315 -1.92 9.00 -13.81
C PRO A 315 -1.86 7.62 -13.09
N THR A 316 -2.37 7.60 -11.84
CA THR A 316 -2.42 6.45 -10.93
C THR A 316 -3.69 6.57 -10.09
N ALA A 317 -3.87 5.73 -9.08
CA ALA A 317 -5.02 5.85 -8.18
C ALA A 317 -4.93 7.01 -7.18
N VAL A 318 -3.80 7.71 -7.08
CA VAL A 318 -3.60 8.79 -6.10
C VAL A 318 -4.73 9.83 -6.10
N PRO A 319 -5.11 10.46 -7.23
CA PRO A 319 -6.21 11.43 -7.25
C PRO A 319 -7.61 10.80 -7.15
N GLU A 320 -7.73 9.47 -7.26
CA GLU A 320 -8.99 8.76 -7.06
C GLU A 320 -9.27 8.46 -5.57
N VAL A 321 -8.23 8.40 -4.74
CA VAL A 321 -8.36 8.14 -3.30
C VAL A 321 -8.93 9.38 -2.61
N SER A 322 -8.23 10.51 -2.68
CA SER A 322 -8.74 11.80 -2.23
C SER A 322 -9.11 12.66 -3.44
N VAL A 323 -10.36 13.10 -3.49
CA VAL A 323 -10.97 13.77 -4.64
C VAL A 323 -10.87 15.28 -4.49
N HIS A 324 -10.36 15.95 -5.53
CA HIS A 324 -10.24 17.40 -5.60
C HIS A 324 -11.58 18.12 -5.36
N GLY A 325 -11.57 19.08 -4.46
CA GLY A 325 -12.75 19.89 -4.13
C GLY A 325 -13.82 19.19 -3.27
N GLU A 326 -13.59 17.90 -2.92
CA GLU A 326 -14.52 17.13 -2.08
C GLU A 326 -13.89 16.69 -0.76
N THR A 327 -12.73 16.03 -0.83
CA THR A 327 -12.02 15.47 0.33
C THR A 327 -10.64 16.09 0.53
N GLY A 328 -10.29 17.06 -0.29
CA GLY A 328 -9.02 17.76 -0.30
C GLY A 328 -8.75 18.42 -1.64
N LEU A 329 -7.48 18.66 -1.95
CA LEU A 329 -7.05 19.33 -3.17
C LEU A 329 -6.06 18.45 -3.95
N THR A 330 -6.11 18.54 -5.28
CA THR A 330 -5.18 17.84 -6.18
C THR A 330 -4.43 18.87 -7.00
N VAL A 331 -3.10 18.79 -7.02
CA VAL A 331 -2.20 19.73 -7.70
C VAL A 331 -1.34 19.02 -8.74
N GLU A 332 -0.77 19.74 -9.69
CA GLU A 332 0.14 19.16 -10.67
C GLU A 332 1.45 18.66 -10.02
N PRO A 333 1.95 17.49 -10.38
CA PRO A 333 3.21 16.95 -9.86
C PRO A 333 4.38 17.90 -10.11
N SER A 334 5.22 18.11 -9.08
CA SER A 334 6.38 19.01 -9.11
C SER A 334 6.05 20.50 -9.27
N ASN A 335 4.79 20.90 -9.16
CA ASN A 335 4.38 22.31 -9.20
C ASN A 335 4.41 22.90 -7.79
N ILE A 336 5.50 23.59 -7.47
CA ILE A 336 5.73 24.20 -6.15
C ILE A 336 4.70 25.28 -5.85
N ASP A 337 4.35 26.11 -6.85
CA ASP A 337 3.45 27.25 -6.67
C ASP A 337 2.03 26.77 -6.39
N GLU A 338 1.51 25.86 -7.19
CA GLU A 338 0.17 25.29 -7.02
C GLU A 338 0.06 24.51 -5.68
N LEU A 339 1.13 23.80 -5.27
CA LEU A 339 1.17 23.14 -3.96
C LEU A 339 1.13 24.18 -2.82
N ALA A 340 1.88 25.27 -2.92
CA ALA A 340 1.89 26.32 -1.92
C ALA A 340 0.52 27.04 -1.86
N GLU A 341 -0.13 27.31 -2.99
CA GLU A 341 -1.47 27.88 -3.06
C GLU A 341 -2.50 26.97 -2.39
N ALA A 342 -2.47 25.66 -2.68
CA ALA A 342 -3.36 24.68 -2.07
C ALA A 342 -3.14 24.58 -0.55
N MET A 343 -1.88 24.62 -0.09
CA MET A 343 -1.55 24.65 1.33
C MET A 343 -2.06 25.93 1.99
N ASN A 344 -1.80 27.11 1.42
CA ASN A 344 -2.25 28.40 1.96
C ASN A 344 -3.77 28.49 2.04
N LEU A 345 -4.50 27.92 1.09
CA LEU A 345 -5.95 27.83 1.14
C LEU A 345 -6.41 27.01 2.36
N LEU A 346 -5.84 25.82 2.56
CA LEU A 346 -6.19 25.01 3.74
C LEU A 346 -5.63 25.57 5.05
N ILE A 347 -4.56 26.38 5.06
CA ILE A 347 -4.07 27.07 6.25
C ILE A 347 -5.06 28.15 6.68
N SER A 348 -5.56 28.95 5.74
CA SER A 348 -6.40 30.11 6.04
C SER A 348 -7.88 29.79 6.26
N ASP A 349 -8.40 28.68 5.71
CA ASP A 349 -9.82 28.31 5.76
C ASP A 349 -10.06 27.06 6.63
N GLU A 350 -10.34 27.27 7.90
CA GLU A 350 -10.64 26.20 8.86
C GLU A 350 -11.95 25.47 8.53
N GLU A 351 -12.97 26.17 8.07
CA GLU A 351 -14.26 25.58 7.74
C GLU A 351 -14.15 24.67 6.52
N LEU A 352 -13.36 25.08 5.53
CA LEU A 352 -13.04 24.22 4.37
C LEU A 352 -12.29 22.95 4.81
N ARG A 353 -11.29 23.09 5.71
CA ARG A 353 -10.58 21.91 6.27
C ARG A 353 -11.55 20.94 6.95
N LYS A 354 -12.46 21.46 7.78
CA LYS A 354 -13.47 20.64 8.48
C LYS A 354 -14.40 19.95 7.48
N SER A 355 -14.90 20.68 6.49
CA SER A 355 -15.80 20.14 5.46
C SER A 355 -15.15 19.02 4.67
N TYR A 356 -13.94 19.24 4.15
CA TYR A 356 -13.19 18.21 3.42
C TYR A 356 -12.84 17.01 4.31
N GLY A 357 -12.53 17.24 5.59
CA GLY A 357 -12.25 16.19 6.55
C GLY A 357 -13.44 15.28 6.81
N ILE A 358 -14.64 15.83 6.99
CA ILE A 358 -15.89 15.07 7.13
C ILE A 358 -16.13 14.19 5.90
N ASN A 359 -15.98 14.79 4.71
CA ASN A 359 -16.14 14.06 3.45
C ASN A 359 -15.07 12.96 3.27
N ALA A 360 -13.82 13.24 3.68
CA ALA A 360 -12.72 12.29 3.62
C ALA A 360 -13.02 11.05 4.48
N ARG A 361 -13.46 11.24 5.72
CA ARG A 361 -13.88 10.14 6.61
C ARG A 361 -15.02 9.32 6.00
N LYS A 362 -16.08 9.99 5.54
CA LYS A 362 -17.21 9.34 4.88
C LYS A 362 -16.78 8.52 3.67
N ARG A 363 -15.88 9.06 2.84
CA ARG A 363 -15.35 8.35 1.68
C ARG A 363 -14.58 7.08 2.06
N CYS A 364 -13.80 7.09 3.15
CA CYS A 364 -13.16 5.87 3.67
C CYS A 364 -14.21 4.80 4.02
N GLU A 365 -15.26 5.16 4.71
CA GLU A 365 -16.33 4.24 5.11
C GLU A 365 -17.11 3.70 3.91
N ASP A 366 -17.42 4.57 2.94
CA ASP A 366 -18.23 4.21 1.77
C ASP A 366 -17.47 3.45 0.68
N SER A 367 -16.19 3.81 0.41
CA SER A 367 -15.46 3.34 -0.76
C SER A 367 -14.23 2.49 -0.43
N PHE A 368 -13.66 2.66 0.76
CA PHE A 368 -12.39 2.03 1.14
C PHE A 368 -12.50 1.23 2.45
N SER A 369 -13.69 0.73 2.78
CA SER A 369 -13.88 -0.14 3.94
C SER A 369 -13.13 -1.46 3.75
N MET A 370 -12.39 -1.90 4.78
CA MET A 370 -11.70 -3.20 4.78
C MET A 370 -12.69 -4.36 4.58
N SER A 371 -13.86 -4.31 5.19
CA SER A 371 -14.88 -5.36 5.02
C SER A 371 -15.35 -5.46 3.57
N LYS A 372 -15.61 -4.33 2.90
CA LYS A 372 -16.00 -4.33 1.47
C LYS A 372 -14.91 -4.90 0.56
N MET A 373 -13.64 -4.55 0.81
CA MET A 373 -12.50 -5.15 0.10
C MET A 373 -12.47 -6.67 0.30
N GLN A 374 -12.59 -7.12 1.53
CA GLN A 374 -12.54 -8.54 1.91
C GLN A 374 -13.69 -9.32 1.30
N GLU A 375 -14.92 -8.82 1.40
CA GLU A 375 -16.11 -9.43 0.81
C GLU A 375 -15.98 -9.57 -0.71
N LYS A 376 -15.55 -8.50 -1.38
CA LYS A 376 -15.37 -8.50 -2.83
C LYS A 376 -14.30 -9.48 -3.28
N LEU A 377 -13.16 -9.52 -2.58
CA LEU A 377 -12.09 -10.47 -2.88
C LEU A 377 -12.53 -11.92 -2.67
N TYR A 378 -13.22 -12.20 -1.57
CA TYR A 378 -13.72 -13.54 -1.28
C TYR A 378 -14.76 -14.00 -2.33
N ALA A 379 -15.70 -13.13 -2.69
CA ALA A 379 -16.67 -13.41 -3.74
C ALA A 379 -16.01 -13.70 -5.09
N SER A 380 -14.99 -12.92 -5.45
CA SER A 380 -14.20 -13.13 -6.67
C SER A 380 -13.44 -14.46 -6.65
N TYR A 381 -12.91 -14.88 -5.49
CA TYR A 381 -12.30 -16.21 -5.38
C TYR A 381 -13.29 -17.34 -5.54
N LEU A 382 -14.50 -17.24 -4.97
CA LEU A 382 -15.54 -18.24 -5.16
C LEU A 382 -15.94 -18.35 -6.64
N GLU A 383 -16.18 -17.21 -7.32
CA GLU A 383 -16.46 -17.17 -8.75
C GLU A 383 -15.34 -17.86 -9.56
N LEU A 384 -14.08 -17.50 -9.29
CA LEU A 384 -12.92 -18.06 -9.97
C LEU A 384 -12.80 -19.57 -9.80
N LEU A 385 -13.18 -20.10 -8.63
CA LEU A 385 -13.18 -21.52 -8.29
C LEU A 385 -14.44 -22.26 -8.73
N GLY A 386 -15.46 -21.55 -9.25
CA GLY A 386 -16.75 -22.13 -9.59
C GLY A 386 -17.53 -22.64 -8.37
N LYS A 387 -17.30 -22.01 -7.21
CA LYS A 387 -18.00 -22.29 -5.94
C LYS A 387 -19.06 -21.20 -5.71
N LYS A 388 -20.19 -21.60 -5.10
CA LYS A 388 -21.24 -20.66 -4.70
C LYS A 388 -21.18 -20.36 -3.22
#